data_1e7fa25e26db9d52c9ac81cd90608f61
#
_entry.id   1e7fa25e26db9d52c9ac81cd90608f61
#
_cell.length_a   1.000
_cell.length_b   1.000
_cell.length_c   1.000
_cell.angle_alpha   90.00
_cell.angle_beta   90.00
_cell.angle_gamma   90.00
#
_symmetry.space_group_name_H-M   'P 1'
#
loop_
_entity.id
_entity.type
_entity.pdbx_description
1 polymer ?
#
loop_
_entity_poly.entity_id
_entity_poly.type
_entity_poly.pdbx_seq_one_letter_code
_entity_poly.pdbx_strand_id
1 'polypeptide(L)'
;QVAQQGAIWFLIFIGFIVVYGLWDDISQTLTPRQTVVTEGDQTVIEVPQGPSGHYQLILQVNGVGVPFVVDTGATDLVLSREDAARVGIDVDSLRFFGQARTANGIVGTASVRLEEVALGEAVDRDVQAVVNEGDLFSSLLGMSYLQRFGRIEITGDRLRLIR
;
A
#
# COMPACT_ATOMS: atom_id res chain seq x y z
N GLN A 1 -36.45 -29.53 -22.97
CA GLN A 1 -35.15 -28.94 -23.42
C GLN A 1 -34.98 -27.51 -22.90
N VAL A 2 -35.99 -26.65 -22.86
CA VAL A 2 -35.90 -25.24 -22.40
C VAL A 2 -35.57 -25.13 -20.91
N ALA A 3 -36.14 -26.02 -20.08
CA ALA A 3 -35.90 -26.03 -18.62
C ALA A 3 -34.44 -26.41 -18.27
N GLN A 4 -33.84 -27.32 -19.04
CA GLN A 4 -32.45 -27.69 -18.85
C GLN A 4 -31.47 -26.56 -19.24
N GLN A 5 -31.77 -25.83 -20.32
CA GLN A 5 -30.98 -24.66 -20.72
C GLN A 5 -31.08 -23.53 -19.67
N GLY A 6 -32.27 -23.28 -19.12
CA GLY A 6 -32.45 -22.29 -18.03
C GLY A 6 -31.64 -22.64 -16.77
N ALA A 7 -31.61 -23.93 -16.40
CA ALA A 7 -30.83 -24.37 -15.23
C ALA A 7 -29.29 -24.19 -15.44
N ILE A 8 -28.80 -24.45 -16.66
CA ILE A 8 -27.40 -24.26 -17.00
C ILE A 8 -26.98 -22.77 -16.90
N TRP A 9 -27.82 -21.89 -17.47
CA TRP A 9 -27.55 -20.46 -17.40
C TRP A 9 -27.62 -19.90 -15.97
N PHE A 10 -28.53 -20.42 -15.15
CA PHE A 10 -28.63 -20.06 -13.74
C PHE A 10 -27.41 -20.49 -12.95
N LEU A 11 -26.88 -21.69 -13.17
CA LEU A 11 -25.63 -22.16 -12.53
C LEU A 11 -24.41 -21.36 -12.97
N ILE A 12 -24.32 -20.99 -14.26
CA ILE A 12 -23.26 -20.13 -14.76
C ILE A 12 -23.32 -18.75 -14.07
N PHE A 13 -24.53 -18.18 -13.94
CA PHE A 13 -24.71 -16.88 -13.30
C PHE A 13 -24.34 -16.92 -11.81
N ILE A 14 -24.73 -17.97 -11.08
CA ILE A 14 -24.31 -18.19 -9.69
C ILE A 14 -22.78 -18.35 -9.62
N GLY A 15 -22.18 -19.11 -10.54
CA GLY A 15 -20.73 -19.24 -10.61
C GLY A 15 -20.02 -17.90 -10.79
N PHE A 16 -20.52 -17.02 -11.63
CA PHE A 16 -20.01 -15.66 -11.79
C PHE A 16 -20.13 -14.81 -10.52
N ILE A 17 -21.27 -14.88 -9.81
CA ILE A 17 -21.48 -14.16 -8.55
C ILE A 17 -20.50 -14.66 -7.48
N VAL A 18 -20.30 -15.97 -7.39
CA VAL A 18 -19.36 -16.58 -6.43
C VAL A 18 -17.93 -16.17 -6.75
N VAL A 19 -17.52 -16.25 -8.01
CA VAL A 19 -16.17 -15.83 -8.45
C VAL A 19 -15.97 -14.34 -8.19
N TYR A 20 -16.97 -13.50 -8.50
CA TYR A 20 -16.88 -12.06 -8.27
C TYR A 20 -16.85 -11.72 -6.77
N GLY A 21 -17.65 -12.41 -5.95
CA GLY A 21 -17.67 -12.22 -4.49
C GLY A 21 -16.41 -12.72 -3.78
N LEU A 22 -15.76 -13.75 -4.34
CA LEU A 22 -14.49 -14.29 -3.80
C LEU A 22 -13.26 -13.61 -4.38
N TRP A 23 -13.41 -12.75 -5.40
CA TRP A 23 -12.26 -12.11 -6.07
C TRP A 23 -11.45 -11.23 -5.13
N ASP A 24 -12.12 -10.49 -4.25
CA ASP A 24 -11.47 -9.66 -3.24
C ASP A 24 -10.71 -10.49 -2.21
N ASP A 25 -11.27 -11.61 -1.77
CA ASP A 25 -10.62 -12.54 -0.84
C ASP A 25 -9.41 -13.25 -1.48
N ILE A 26 -9.53 -13.65 -2.74
CA ILE A 26 -8.44 -14.29 -3.48
C ILE A 26 -7.32 -13.29 -3.78
N SER A 27 -7.65 -12.07 -4.18
CA SER A 27 -6.66 -11.02 -4.45
C SER A 27 -5.89 -10.60 -3.19
N GLN A 28 -6.53 -10.56 -2.03
CA GLN A 28 -5.88 -10.30 -0.74
C GLN A 28 -4.98 -11.46 -0.28
N THR A 29 -5.30 -12.70 -0.67
CA THR A 29 -4.49 -13.88 -0.30
C THR A 29 -3.22 -14.00 -1.11
N LEU A 30 -3.15 -13.37 -2.30
CA LEU A 30 -1.97 -13.37 -3.19
C LEU A 30 -0.99 -12.23 -2.90
N THR A 31 -1.31 -11.33 -1.95
CA THR A 31 -0.39 -10.25 -1.57
C THR A 31 0.73 -10.83 -0.70
N PRO A 32 2.01 -10.58 -1.04
CA PRO A 32 3.13 -11.02 -0.21
C PRO A 32 2.97 -10.46 1.21
N ARG A 33 2.81 -11.35 2.17
CA ARG A 33 2.60 -10.93 3.57
C ARG A 33 3.95 -10.56 4.17
N GLN A 34 4.08 -9.31 4.60
CA GLN A 34 5.17 -8.93 5.47
C GLN A 34 5.15 -9.76 6.76
N THR A 35 6.31 -10.16 7.22
CA THR A 35 6.47 -10.88 8.49
C THR A 35 7.22 -9.98 9.45
N VAL A 36 6.70 -9.82 10.66
CA VAL A 36 7.39 -9.11 11.73
C VAL A 36 8.07 -10.17 12.60
N VAL A 37 9.39 -10.09 12.71
CA VAL A 37 10.21 -10.98 13.52
C VAL A 37 10.96 -10.14 14.53
N THR A 38 10.95 -10.56 15.79
CA THR A 38 11.78 -9.93 16.83
C THR A 38 13.06 -10.71 16.98
N GLU A 39 14.19 -10.10 16.61
CA GLU A 39 15.54 -10.68 16.76
C GLU A 39 16.26 -9.98 17.93
N GLY A 40 16.20 -10.56 19.12
CA GLY A 40 16.75 -9.94 20.34
C GLY A 40 15.96 -8.70 20.73
N ASP A 41 16.60 -7.53 20.72
CA ASP A 41 16.01 -6.23 21.05
C ASP A 41 15.62 -5.41 19.79
N GLN A 42 15.71 -6.03 18.61
CA GLN A 42 15.43 -5.37 17.34
C GLN A 42 14.16 -5.93 16.71
N THR A 43 13.34 -5.02 16.15
CA THR A 43 12.21 -5.40 15.33
C THR A 43 12.66 -5.48 13.87
N VAL A 44 12.54 -6.66 13.29
CA VAL A 44 12.87 -6.92 11.88
C VAL A 44 11.58 -7.16 11.12
N ILE A 45 11.37 -6.41 10.07
CA ILE A 45 10.23 -6.57 9.17
C ILE A 45 10.74 -7.11 7.86
N GLU A 46 10.35 -8.33 7.54
CA GLU A 46 10.71 -8.99 6.28
C GLU A 46 9.57 -8.84 5.28
N VAL A 47 9.91 -8.37 4.09
CA VAL A 47 9.00 -8.13 2.98
C VAL A 47 9.49 -8.94 1.78
N PRO A 48 8.76 -9.97 1.35
CA PRO A 48 9.13 -10.70 0.14
C PRO A 48 8.86 -9.85 -1.10
N GLN A 49 9.68 -10.07 -2.13
CA GLN A 49 9.47 -9.43 -3.43
C GLN A 49 8.20 -10.00 -4.08
N GLY A 50 7.32 -9.10 -4.52
CA GLY A 50 6.11 -9.47 -5.24
C GLY A 50 6.39 -9.94 -6.69
N PRO A 51 5.39 -10.50 -7.36
CA PRO A 51 5.52 -10.98 -8.75
C PRO A 51 5.91 -9.87 -9.75
N SER A 52 5.60 -8.62 -9.42
CA SER A 52 5.98 -7.45 -10.23
C SER A 52 7.44 -6.99 -10.02
N GLY A 53 8.20 -7.68 -9.15
CA GLY A 53 9.57 -7.29 -8.81
C GLY A 53 9.66 -6.17 -7.76
N HIS A 54 8.52 -5.70 -7.24
CA HIS A 54 8.47 -4.66 -6.21
C HIS A 54 8.26 -5.26 -4.81
N TYR A 55 8.72 -4.55 -3.79
CA TYR A 55 8.43 -4.87 -2.40
C TYR A 55 7.18 -4.10 -1.97
N GLN A 56 6.18 -4.81 -1.46
CA GLN A 56 4.93 -4.23 -0.98
C GLN A 56 4.74 -4.57 0.48
N LEU A 57 4.32 -3.60 1.26
CA LEU A 57 4.00 -3.78 2.66
C LEU A 57 2.75 -2.97 3.04
N ILE A 58 2.12 -3.37 4.13
CA ILE A 58 0.93 -2.70 4.64
C ILE A 58 1.33 -1.90 5.87
N LEU A 59 1.14 -0.57 5.80
CA LEU A 59 1.21 0.32 6.95
C LEU A 59 -0.20 0.55 7.51
N GLN A 60 -0.30 0.60 8.82
CA GLN A 60 -1.51 1.13 9.47
C GLN A 60 -1.39 2.65 9.51
N VAL A 61 -2.19 3.35 8.73
CA VAL A 61 -2.22 4.82 8.68
C VAL A 61 -3.52 5.28 9.32
N ASN A 62 -3.44 6.00 10.42
CA ASN A 62 -4.60 6.42 11.20
C ASN A 62 -5.57 5.26 11.50
N GLY A 63 -5.02 4.06 11.77
CA GLY A 63 -5.78 2.84 12.04
C GLY A 63 -6.32 2.11 10.81
N VAL A 64 -6.02 2.57 9.60
CA VAL A 64 -6.45 1.94 8.33
C VAL A 64 -5.26 1.28 7.65
N GLY A 65 -5.39 0.01 7.27
CA GLY A 65 -4.37 -0.70 6.50
C GLY A 65 -4.27 -0.17 5.07
N VAL A 66 -3.11 0.37 4.72
CA VAL A 66 -2.81 0.92 3.40
C VAL A 66 -1.64 0.17 2.78
N PRO A 67 -1.79 -0.38 1.57
CA PRO A 67 -0.69 -1.01 0.86
C PRO A 67 0.24 0.06 0.27
N PHE A 68 1.54 -0.10 0.52
CA PHE A 68 2.59 0.75 -0.01
C PHE A 68 3.59 -0.06 -0.83
N VAL A 69 4.02 0.50 -1.94
CA VAL A 69 5.19 0.02 -2.67
C VAL A 69 6.41 0.74 -2.12
N VAL A 70 7.45 -0.01 -1.79
CA VAL A 70 8.75 0.55 -1.38
C VAL A 70 9.43 1.15 -2.59
N ASP A 71 9.64 2.45 -2.57
CA ASP A 71 10.26 3.20 -3.67
C ASP A 71 11.40 4.09 -3.15
N THR A 72 12.63 3.62 -3.33
CA THR A 72 13.84 4.39 -2.96
C THR A 72 14.09 5.60 -3.85
N GLY A 73 13.40 5.70 -4.98
CA GLY A 73 13.41 6.88 -5.86
C GLY A 73 12.46 8.00 -5.39
N ALA A 74 11.49 7.68 -4.54
CA ALA A 74 10.61 8.67 -3.94
C ALA A 74 11.25 9.27 -2.68
N THR A 75 11.15 10.59 -2.53
CA THR A 75 11.63 11.28 -1.32
C THR A 75 10.66 11.10 -0.17
N ASP A 76 9.38 11.32 -0.42
CA ASP A 76 8.34 11.40 0.59
C ASP A 76 7.53 10.09 0.73
N LEU A 77 6.82 9.96 1.85
CA LEU A 77 5.70 9.05 1.97
C LEU A 77 4.55 9.61 1.11
N VAL A 78 4.18 8.92 0.04
CA VAL A 78 3.21 9.40 -0.93
C VAL A 78 1.93 8.58 -0.84
N LEU A 79 0.80 9.24 -0.62
CA LEU A 79 -0.52 8.62 -0.67
C LEU A 79 -1.16 8.86 -2.04
N SER A 80 -1.81 7.83 -2.58
CA SER A 80 -2.78 8.02 -3.64
C SER A 80 -3.99 8.81 -3.11
N ARG A 81 -4.76 9.45 -3.98
CA ARG A 81 -6.00 10.16 -3.58
C ARG A 81 -6.99 9.21 -2.90
N GLU A 82 -7.10 7.99 -3.40
CA GLU A 82 -7.99 6.97 -2.86
C GLU A 82 -7.59 6.58 -1.43
N ASP A 83 -6.31 6.26 -1.22
CA ASP A 83 -5.80 5.91 0.11
C ASP A 83 -5.88 7.08 1.08
N ALA A 84 -5.60 8.30 0.62
CA ALA A 84 -5.75 9.51 1.42
C ALA A 84 -7.19 9.68 1.94
N ALA A 85 -8.18 9.49 1.06
CA ALA A 85 -9.59 9.53 1.47
C ALA A 85 -9.94 8.41 2.47
N ARG A 86 -9.43 7.19 2.26
CA ARG A 86 -9.65 6.05 3.16
C ARG A 86 -9.11 6.28 4.57
N VAL A 87 -8.00 6.99 4.70
CA VAL A 87 -7.40 7.30 6.02
C VAL A 87 -7.95 8.58 6.66
N GLY A 88 -9.02 9.14 6.09
CA GLY A 88 -9.76 10.25 6.68
C GLY A 88 -9.27 11.64 6.25
N ILE A 89 -8.46 11.76 5.21
CA ILE A 89 -8.05 13.06 4.66
C ILE A 89 -9.14 13.57 3.71
N ASP A 90 -9.58 14.80 3.92
CA ASP A 90 -10.49 15.49 3.00
C ASP A 90 -9.73 15.92 1.74
N VAL A 91 -9.71 15.04 0.73
CA VAL A 91 -8.93 15.22 -0.50
C VAL A 91 -9.44 16.37 -1.37
N ASP A 92 -10.70 16.76 -1.21
CA ASP A 92 -11.30 17.86 -1.99
C ASP A 92 -10.89 19.24 -1.46
N SER A 93 -10.49 19.30 -0.18
CA SER A 93 -9.97 20.53 0.44
C SER A 93 -8.47 20.73 0.22
N LEU A 94 -7.75 19.72 -0.31
CA LEU A 94 -6.30 19.78 -0.48
C LEU A 94 -5.87 20.84 -1.51
N ARG A 95 -4.72 21.45 -1.24
CA ARG A 95 -4.07 22.40 -2.11
C ARG A 95 -2.77 21.78 -2.64
N PHE A 96 -2.73 21.51 -3.95
CA PHE A 96 -1.61 20.86 -4.64
C PHE A 96 -0.56 21.88 -5.10
N PHE A 97 0.05 22.59 -4.17
CA PHE A 97 1.09 23.60 -4.46
C PHE A 97 2.48 22.99 -4.63
N GLY A 98 2.72 21.79 -4.12
CA GLY A 98 3.96 21.06 -4.30
C GLY A 98 4.01 20.42 -5.69
N GLN A 99 5.20 19.99 -6.08
CA GLN A 99 5.43 19.28 -7.33
C GLN A 99 6.34 18.08 -7.08
N ALA A 100 6.02 16.95 -7.70
CA ALA A 100 6.89 15.80 -7.77
C ALA A 100 7.19 15.45 -9.22
N ARG A 101 8.44 15.07 -9.47
CA ARG A 101 8.84 14.55 -10.79
C ARG A 101 8.65 13.05 -10.79
N THR A 102 7.88 12.56 -11.72
CA THR A 102 7.62 11.13 -11.93
C THR A 102 8.11 10.70 -13.30
N ALA A 103 8.13 9.40 -13.57
CA ALA A 103 8.45 8.85 -14.88
C ALA A 103 7.51 9.38 -15.98
N ASN A 104 6.27 9.74 -15.62
CA ASN A 104 5.25 10.24 -16.55
C ASN A 104 5.18 11.77 -16.62
N GLY A 105 6.08 12.48 -15.94
CA GLY A 105 6.12 13.93 -15.91
C GLY A 105 6.01 14.53 -14.51
N ILE A 106 5.68 15.82 -14.46
CA ILE A 106 5.50 16.57 -13.22
C ILE A 106 4.04 16.45 -12.79
N VAL A 107 3.81 16.12 -11.53
CA VAL A 107 2.49 16.04 -10.90
C VAL A 107 2.42 16.96 -9.69
N GLY A 108 1.24 17.50 -9.42
CA GLY A 108 0.98 18.27 -8.20
C GLY A 108 1.00 17.38 -6.96
N THR A 109 1.44 17.94 -5.84
CA THR A 109 1.42 17.27 -4.53
C THR A 109 0.87 18.20 -3.46
N ALA A 110 0.13 17.64 -2.50
CA ALA A 110 -0.35 18.36 -1.33
C ALA A 110 0.28 17.77 -0.07
N SER A 111 0.94 18.61 0.73
CA SER A 111 1.50 18.19 2.02
C SER A 111 0.40 17.91 3.01
N VAL A 112 0.48 16.77 3.69
CA VAL A 112 -0.42 16.36 4.75
C VAL A 112 0.36 15.85 5.95
N ARG A 113 -0.29 15.79 7.10
CA ARG A 113 0.26 15.22 8.33
C ARG A 113 -0.62 14.06 8.76
N LEU A 114 0.00 12.90 8.92
CA LEU A 114 -0.65 11.69 9.39
C LEU A 114 -0.49 11.63 10.91
N GLU A 115 -1.58 11.40 11.63
CA GLU A 115 -1.56 11.36 13.10
C GLU A 115 -0.73 10.18 13.59
N GLU A 116 -0.91 9.03 12.95
CA GLU A 116 -0.21 7.80 13.31
C GLU A 116 0.08 6.94 12.08
N VAL A 117 1.29 6.42 12.01
CA VAL A 117 1.70 5.40 11.05
C VAL A 117 2.38 4.27 11.80
N ALA A 118 1.86 3.05 11.66
CA ALA A 118 2.40 1.89 12.34
C ALA A 118 2.80 0.78 11.36
N LEU A 119 3.91 0.12 11.67
CA LEU A 119 4.41 -1.05 10.96
C LEU A 119 4.90 -2.08 12.00
N GLY A 120 4.13 -3.16 12.19
CA GLY A 120 4.32 -4.06 13.30
C GLY A 120 4.16 -3.36 14.64
N GLU A 121 5.15 -3.45 15.51
CA GLU A 121 5.17 -2.76 16.81
C GLU A 121 5.73 -1.33 16.73
N ALA A 122 6.32 -0.96 15.59
CA ALA A 122 6.85 0.38 15.39
C ALA A 122 5.70 1.35 15.09
N VAL A 123 5.52 2.34 15.95
CA VAL A 123 4.48 3.37 15.84
C VAL A 123 5.16 4.74 15.76
N ASP A 124 4.88 5.44 14.68
CA ASP A 124 5.34 6.82 14.46
C ASP A 124 4.15 7.78 14.46
N ARG A 125 4.31 8.94 15.08
CA ARG A 125 3.27 9.97 15.15
C ARG A 125 3.68 11.23 14.41
N ASP A 126 2.70 12.03 14.02
CA ASP A 126 2.92 13.28 13.31
C ASP A 126 3.78 13.11 12.05
N VAL A 127 3.51 12.06 11.30
CA VAL A 127 4.30 11.70 10.11
C VAL A 127 3.93 12.60 8.95
N GLN A 128 4.94 13.27 8.39
CA GLN A 128 4.75 14.08 7.20
C GLN A 128 4.63 13.18 5.96
N ALA A 129 3.65 13.48 5.12
CA ALA A 129 3.38 12.78 3.88
C ALA A 129 2.90 13.76 2.82
N VAL A 130 2.79 13.30 1.60
CA VAL A 130 2.17 14.05 0.50
C VAL A 130 1.08 13.22 -0.16
N VAL A 131 0.04 13.90 -0.65
CA VAL A 131 -0.99 13.29 -1.50
C VAL A 131 -0.67 13.64 -2.93
N ASN A 132 -0.64 12.66 -3.82
CA ASN A 132 -0.43 12.85 -5.25
C ASN A 132 -1.72 13.33 -5.93
N GLU A 133 -1.63 14.36 -6.77
CA GLU A 133 -2.78 14.88 -7.51
C GLU A 133 -3.22 13.97 -8.66
N GLY A 134 -2.24 13.35 -9.33
CA GLY A 134 -2.47 12.46 -10.47
C GLY A 134 -2.89 11.05 -10.08
N ASP A 135 -3.17 10.25 -11.09
CA ASP A 135 -3.46 8.83 -10.91
C ASP A 135 -2.20 8.08 -10.46
N LEU A 136 -2.27 7.53 -9.27
CA LEU A 136 -1.22 6.70 -8.67
C LEU A 136 -1.82 5.34 -8.33
N PHE A 137 -1.29 4.27 -8.92
CA PHE A 137 -1.80 2.91 -8.75
C PHE A 137 -1.64 2.36 -7.32
N SER A 138 -0.67 2.87 -6.58
CA SER A 138 -0.39 2.47 -5.20
C SER A 138 0.33 3.59 -4.49
N SER A 139 0.08 3.73 -3.20
CA SER A 139 0.86 4.62 -2.35
C SER A 139 2.33 4.20 -2.29
N LEU A 140 3.26 5.15 -2.12
CA LEU A 140 4.69 4.92 -2.17
C LEU A 140 5.35 5.18 -0.82
N LEU A 141 6.19 4.25 -0.40
CA LEU A 141 7.01 4.38 0.79
C LEU A 141 8.37 4.91 0.39
N GLY A 142 8.55 6.23 0.49
CA GLY A 142 9.77 6.91 0.12
C GLY A 142 10.81 6.97 1.22
N MET A 143 11.97 7.56 0.89
CA MET A 143 13.15 7.59 1.75
C MET A 143 12.92 8.32 3.07
N SER A 144 12.08 9.35 3.13
CA SER A 144 11.78 10.09 4.37
C SER A 144 11.23 9.20 5.48
N TYR A 145 10.46 8.16 5.11
CA TYR A 145 9.97 7.18 6.07
C TYR A 145 10.93 6.00 6.25
N LEU A 146 11.53 5.51 5.16
CA LEU A 146 12.48 4.40 5.21
C LEU A 146 13.68 4.70 6.12
N GLN A 147 14.16 5.94 6.16
CA GLN A 147 15.27 6.37 7.03
C GLN A 147 14.96 6.30 8.53
N ARG A 148 13.71 6.09 8.92
CA ARG A 148 13.34 5.84 10.32
C ARG A 148 13.78 4.46 10.82
N PHE A 149 14.09 3.56 9.89
CA PHE A 149 14.70 2.27 10.19
C PHE A 149 16.21 2.42 10.25
N GLY A 150 16.85 1.82 11.25
CA GLY A 150 18.30 1.91 11.42
C GLY A 150 19.06 1.21 10.31
N ARG A 151 18.45 0.20 9.70
CA ARG A 151 19.06 -0.58 8.62
C ARG A 151 18.00 -1.07 7.62
N ILE A 152 18.36 -0.99 6.34
CA ILE A 152 17.59 -1.51 5.23
C ILE A 152 18.48 -2.48 4.47
N GLU A 153 18.06 -3.73 4.37
CA GLU A 153 18.81 -4.78 3.69
C GLU A 153 17.97 -5.40 2.58
N ILE A 154 18.57 -5.59 1.42
CA ILE A 154 17.96 -6.36 0.32
C ILE A 154 18.87 -7.54 0.07
N THR A 155 18.36 -8.74 0.29
CA THR A 155 19.09 -9.98 0.09
C THR A 155 18.21 -10.97 -0.69
N GLY A 156 18.64 -11.29 -1.91
CA GLY A 156 17.85 -12.12 -2.82
C GLY A 156 16.51 -11.46 -3.14
N ASP A 157 15.41 -12.15 -2.81
CA ASP A 157 14.03 -11.73 -3.02
C ASP A 157 13.38 -11.10 -1.78
N ARG A 158 14.17 -10.71 -0.78
CA ARG A 158 13.66 -10.18 0.50
C ARG A 158 14.24 -8.81 0.82
N LEU A 159 13.35 -7.94 1.25
CA LEU A 159 13.67 -6.67 1.89
C LEU A 159 13.52 -6.84 3.40
N ARG A 160 14.52 -6.42 4.19
CA ARG A 160 14.49 -6.38 5.65
C ARG A 160 14.60 -4.94 6.13
N LEU A 161 13.66 -4.51 6.93
CA LEU A 161 13.66 -3.23 7.63
C LEU A 161 13.91 -3.51 9.11
N ILE A 162 14.98 -2.93 9.67
CA ILE A 162 15.46 -3.23 11.02
C ILE A 162 15.43 -1.94 11.85
N ARG A 163 14.74 -2.01 13.00
CA ARG A 163 14.61 -0.88 13.93
C ARG A 163 14.92 -1.29 15.35
#